data_51e8c5c2557d2d264dd57a17e45dadce
#
_entry.id   51e8c5c2557d2d264dd57a17e45dadce
#
_cell.length_a   1.000
_cell.length_b   1.000
_cell.length_c   1.000
_cell.angle_alpha   90.00
_cell.angle_beta   90.00
_cell.angle_gamma   90.00
#
_symmetry.space_group_name_H-M   'P 1'
#
loop_
_entity.id
_entity.type
_entity.pdbx_description
1 polymer ?
#
loop_
_entity_poly.entity_id
_entity_poly.type
_entity_poly.pdbx_seq_one_letter_code
_entity_poly.pdbx_strand_id
1 'polypeptide(L)'
;MNWYISDLHIGCVNKFDNRTLETDRLLIQNWNKTVTNSDTVYILGDIARLGNNKDNSYACSIISQLKAKNKILIVGNHDEKGLKDNRVSQLFTEITPYKEITDNFNGMNHNIVLCHYPILFWNNQHKGWIHLYGHVHKSNEWQKYKECLADVNSYFADRELKGYTDCPQAKAYNVGAMLWNYTPRTLKEIMEANL
;
A
#
# COMPACT_ATOMS: atom_id res chain seq x y z
N MET A 1 15.23 5.52 -3.36
CA MET A 1 14.70 4.18 -3.03
C MET A 1 13.18 4.25 -3.08
N ASN A 2 12.49 3.12 -3.37
CA ASN A 2 11.04 3.03 -3.33
C ASN A 2 10.56 2.42 -2.01
N TRP A 3 9.53 3.02 -1.43
CA TRP A 3 8.90 2.59 -0.19
C TRP A 3 7.40 2.46 -0.39
N TYR A 4 6.76 1.56 0.34
CA TYR A 4 5.33 1.23 0.21
C TYR A 4 4.67 1.20 1.59
N ILE A 5 3.47 1.75 1.68
CA ILE A 5 2.63 1.76 2.89
C ILE A 5 1.18 2.06 2.48
N SER A 6 0.21 1.65 3.27
CA SER A 6 -1.21 2.01 3.09
C SER A 6 -1.92 2.21 4.43
N ASP A 7 -3.16 2.65 4.38
CA ASP A 7 -4.08 2.72 5.54
C ASP A 7 -3.50 3.53 6.70
N LEU A 8 -3.01 4.73 6.40
CA LEU A 8 -2.43 5.62 7.42
C LEU A 8 -3.48 6.10 8.40
N HIS A 9 -4.72 6.33 7.94
CA HIS A 9 -5.87 6.78 8.74
C HIS A 9 -5.54 7.88 9.76
N ILE A 10 -4.77 8.89 9.35
CA ILE A 10 -4.29 9.99 10.19
C ILE A 10 -5.47 10.66 10.91
N GLY A 11 -5.33 10.92 12.20
CA GLY A 11 -6.37 11.54 13.03
C GLY A 11 -7.55 10.61 13.39
N CYS A 12 -7.53 9.36 12.96
CA CYS A 12 -8.58 8.41 13.33
C CYS A 12 -8.23 7.71 14.65
N VAL A 13 -9.22 7.67 15.55
CA VAL A 13 -9.14 6.85 16.75
C VAL A 13 -10.13 5.71 16.57
N ASN A 14 -9.65 4.47 16.57
CA ASN A 14 -10.50 3.29 16.47
C ASN A 14 -9.92 2.12 17.28
N LYS A 15 -10.83 1.26 17.77
CA LYS A 15 -10.43 0.08 18.55
C LYS A 15 -10.03 -1.11 17.69
N PHE A 16 -10.42 -1.12 16.42
CA PHE A 16 -10.18 -2.25 15.52
C PHE A 16 -8.67 -2.43 15.22
N ASP A 17 -7.98 -1.30 14.94
CA ASP A 17 -6.53 -1.30 14.68
C ASP A 17 -5.73 -0.79 15.90
N ASN A 18 -6.38 -0.67 17.08
CA ASN A 18 -5.78 -0.06 18.27
C ASN A 18 -5.20 1.34 18.01
N ARG A 19 -5.82 2.12 17.11
CA ARG A 19 -5.33 3.46 16.76
C ARG A 19 -5.70 4.49 17.80
N THR A 20 -4.72 5.33 18.09
CA THR A 20 -4.85 6.52 18.93
C THR A 20 -4.13 7.69 18.25
N LEU A 21 -4.24 8.90 18.79
CA LEU A 21 -3.46 10.04 18.31
C LEU A 21 -1.94 9.85 18.48
N GLU A 22 -1.51 9.03 19.43
CA GLU A 22 -0.08 8.65 19.58
C GLU A 22 0.41 7.82 18.39
N THR A 23 -0.48 7.13 17.69
CA THR A 23 -0.15 6.39 16.46
C THR A 23 0.33 7.32 15.35
N ASP A 24 -0.22 8.55 15.28
CA ASP A 24 0.23 9.54 14.28
C ASP A 24 1.64 10.06 14.58
N ARG A 25 2.00 10.19 15.86
CA ARG A 25 3.38 10.51 16.27
C ARG A 25 4.34 9.38 15.95
N LEU A 26 3.93 8.14 16.21
CA LEU A 26 4.71 6.95 15.87
C LEU A 26 4.93 6.84 14.35
N LEU A 27 3.91 7.12 13.54
CA LEU A 27 4.00 7.18 12.09
C LEU A 27 5.10 8.17 11.65
N ILE A 28 5.06 9.42 12.15
CA ILE A 28 6.05 10.44 11.79
C ILE A 28 7.47 9.99 12.19
N GLN A 29 7.64 9.48 13.40
CA GLN A 29 8.94 9.04 13.91
C GLN A 29 9.52 7.90 13.07
N ASN A 30 8.74 6.84 12.85
CA ASN A 30 9.18 5.66 12.13
C ASN A 30 9.41 5.96 10.63
N TRP A 31 8.50 6.72 10.02
CA TRP A 31 8.67 7.18 8.65
C TRP A 31 9.95 7.97 8.46
N ASN A 32 10.14 9.03 9.27
CA ASN A 32 11.27 9.95 9.11
C ASN A 32 12.62 9.38 9.55
N LYS A 33 12.63 8.29 10.31
CA LYS A 33 13.82 7.50 10.61
C LYS A 33 14.25 6.63 9.42
N THR A 34 13.31 6.23 8.58
CA THR A 34 13.49 5.24 7.51
C THR A 34 13.61 5.92 6.14
N VAL A 35 12.70 6.84 5.83
CA VAL A 35 12.59 7.53 4.54
C VAL A 35 13.37 8.83 4.56
N THR A 36 14.06 9.12 3.44
CA THR A 36 14.82 10.35 3.23
C THR A 36 14.17 11.27 2.21
N ASN A 37 14.65 12.51 2.10
CA ASN A 37 14.17 13.46 1.10
C ASN A 37 14.64 13.14 -0.34
N SER A 38 15.33 12.04 -0.56
CA SER A 38 15.71 11.56 -1.90
C SER A 38 14.84 10.38 -2.37
N ASP A 39 13.97 9.86 -1.50
CA ASP A 39 13.18 8.67 -1.73
C ASP A 39 11.81 8.94 -2.38
N THR A 40 11.23 7.91 -2.95
CA THR A 40 9.83 7.89 -3.42
C THR A 40 9.02 6.99 -2.52
N VAL A 41 7.87 7.48 -2.05
CA VAL A 41 6.93 6.68 -1.26
C VAL A 41 5.61 6.54 -2.01
N TYR A 42 5.18 5.31 -2.21
CA TYR A 42 3.86 4.95 -2.71
C TYR A 42 2.94 4.70 -1.52
N ILE A 43 1.92 5.55 -1.37
CA ILE A 43 0.91 5.45 -0.33
C ILE A 43 -0.33 4.84 -0.98
N LEU A 44 -0.67 3.61 -0.61
CA LEU A 44 -1.73 2.86 -1.24
C LEU A 44 -3.09 3.11 -0.55
N GLY A 45 -3.45 4.39 -0.44
CA GLY A 45 -4.75 4.86 -0.02
C GLY A 45 -5.00 4.92 1.48
N ASP A 46 -6.18 5.46 1.77
CA ASP A 46 -6.71 5.64 3.13
C ASP A 46 -5.77 6.42 4.05
N ILE A 47 -5.32 7.60 3.56
CA ILE A 47 -4.42 8.49 4.29
C ILE A 47 -5.07 8.98 5.57
N ALA A 48 -6.35 9.40 5.48
CA ALA A 48 -7.14 9.93 6.57
C ALA A 48 -8.63 9.89 6.20
N ARG A 49 -9.53 10.08 7.18
CA ARG A 49 -10.94 10.34 6.88
C ARG A 49 -11.12 11.76 6.34
N LEU A 50 -10.67 12.00 5.15
CA LEU A 50 -10.79 13.28 4.46
C LEU A 50 -12.23 13.55 4.02
N GLY A 51 -12.62 14.82 3.88
CA GLY A 51 -13.97 15.16 3.41
C GLY A 51 -14.10 16.60 2.94
N ASN A 52 -15.08 16.86 2.05
CA ASN A 52 -15.32 18.18 1.47
C ASN A 52 -15.69 19.26 2.49
N ASN A 53 -16.32 18.86 3.59
CA ASN A 53 -16.80 19.78 4.65
C ASN A 53 -16.08 19.53 5.98
N LYS A 54 -14.95 18.82 5.97
CA LYS A 54 -14.13 18.58 7.15
C LYS A 54 -12.92 19.47 7.14
N ASP A 55 -12.45 19.83 8.31
CA ASP A 55 -11.15 20.46 8.43
C ASP A 55 -10.05 19.40 8.19
N ASN A 56 -9.45 19.46 7.02
CA ASN A 56 -8.35 18.56 6.65
C ASN A 56 -6.99 19.06 7.19
N SER A 57 -6.94 20.19 7.93
CA SER A 57 -5.70 20.81 8.37
C SER A 57 -4.82 19.89 9.19
N TYR A 58 -5.42 19.07 10.07
CA TYR A 58 -4.66 18.11 10.87
C TYR A 58 -3.95 17.08 9.99
N ALA A 59 -4.66 16.44 9.05
CA ALA A 59 -4.08 15.47 8.12
C ALA A 59 -2.96 16.13 7.29
N CYS A 60 -3.21 17.34 6.76
CA CYS A 60 -2.20 18.10 6.03
C CYS A 60 -0.96 18.38 6.89
N SER A 61 -1.14 18.74 8.15
CA SER A 61 -0.03 19.02 9.06
C SER A 61 0.85 17.78 9.32
N ILE A 62 0.25 16.60 9.41
CA ILE A 62 0.99 15.35 9.59
C ILE A 62 1.71 14.96 8.28
N ILE A 63 0.99 14.96 7.14
CA ILE A 63 1.55 14.55 5.84
C ILE A 63 2.72 15.45 5.41
N SER A 64 2.66 16.75 5.72
CA SER A 64 3.75 17.70 5.42
C SER A 64 5.04 17.42 6.20
N GLN A 65 4.96 16.75 7.35
CA GLN A 65 6.12 16.35 8.15
C GLN A 65 6.79 15.06 7.66
N LEU A 66 6.10 14.27 6.80
CA LEU A 66 6.63 13.02 6.28
C LEU A 66 7.64 13.28 5.17
N LYS A 67 8.88 12.84 5.36
CA LYS A 67 9.96 13.01 4.38
C LYS A 67 9.68 12.17 3.14
N ALA A 68 9.92 12.72 1.96
CA ALA A 68 10.07 12.04 0.68
C ALA A 68 10.41 13.08 -0.40
N LYS A 69 11.10 12.68 -1.47
CA LYS A 69 11.20 13.47 -2.70
C LYS A 69 9.86 13.46 -3.43
N ASN A 70 9.30 12.27 -3.59
CA ASN A 70 8.00 12.06 -4.23
C ASN A 70 7.09 11.30 -3.27
N LYS A 71 5.90 11.83 -3.02
CA LYS A 71 4.79 11.11 -2.39
C LYS A 71 3.77 10.84 -3.49
N ILE A 72 3.54 9.59 -3.81
CA ILE A 72 2.59 9.15 -4.84
C ILE A 72 1.42 8.49 -4.13
N LEU A 73 0.22 9.01 -4.35
CA LEU A 73 -1.00 8.49 -3.76
C LEU A 73 -1.73 7.58 -4.74
N ILE A 74 -1.93 6.33 -4.34
CA ILE A 74 -2.91 5.44 -4.95
C ILE A 74 -4.21 5.60 -4.15
N VAL A 75 -5.25 6.12 -4.78
CA VAL A 75 -6.46 6.58 -4.08
C VAL A 75 -7.21 5.44 -3.40
N GLY A 76 -7.51 5.59 -2.11
CA GLY A 76 -8.38 4.73 -1.33
C GLY A 76 -9.81 5.30 -1.17
N ASN A 77 -10.70 4.52 -0.60
CA ASN A 77 -12.12 4.89 -0.45
C ASN A 77 -12.35 6.06 0.53
N HIS A 78 -11.41 6.34 1.42
CA HIS A 78 -11.50 7.48 2.34
C HIS A 78 -10.86 8.76 1.79
N ASP A 79 -10.19 8.72 0.64
CA ASP A 79 -9.40 9.84 0.11
C ASP A 79 -10.18 10.74 -0.85
N GLU A 80 -11.03 10.17 -1.72
CA GLU A 80 -11.63 10.85 -2.88
C GLU A 80 -12.28 12.20 -2.56
N LYS A 81 -13.04 12.26 -1.46
CA LYS A 81 -13.75 13.48 -1.08
C LYS A 81 -12.80 14.59 -0.64
N GLY A 82 -11.69 14.24 -0.02
CA GLY A 82 -10.70 15.18 0.49
C GLY A 82 -9.75 15.69 -0.57
N LEU A 83 -9.56 14.96 -1.66
CA LEU A 83 -8.69 15.36 -2.77
C LEU A 83 -9.21 16.57 -3.55
N LYS A 84 -10.47 16.98 -3.35
CA LYS A 84 -11.03 18.23 -3.84
C LYS A 84 -10.47 19.46 -3.09
N ASP A 85 -9.90 19.27 -1.92
CA ASP A 85 -9.18 20.30 -1.19
C ASP A 85 -7.74 20.40 -1.74
N ASN A 86 -7.43 21.53 -2.38
CA ASN A 86 -6.10 21.75 -2.96
C ASN A 86 -4.97 21.64 -1.92
N ARG A 87 -5.23 21.94 -0.64
CA ARG A 87 -4.24 21.79 0.43
C ARG A 87 -3.81 20.32 0.61
N VAL A 88 -4.73 19.39 0.35
CA VAL A 88 -4.45 17.94 0.40
C VAL A 88 -3.76 17.48 -0.88
N SER A 89 -4.33 17.79 -2.04
CA SER A 89 -3.82 17.29 -3.32
C SER A 89 -2.38 17.75 -3.62
N GLN A 90 -2.02 18.96 -3.23
CA GLN A 90 -0.67 19.51 -3.41
C GLN A 90 0.43 18.82 -2.57
N LEU A 91 0.07 18.00 -1.59
CA LEU A 91 1.03 17.23 -0.79
C LEU A 91 1.61 16.01 -1.54
N PHE A 92 1.05 15.69 -2.69
CA PHE A 92 1.43 14.54 -3.51
C PHE A 92 1.97 14.98 -4.87
N THR A 93 3.00 14.30 -5.34
CA THR A 93 3.56 14.53 -6.68
C THR A 93 2.73 13.88 -7.77
N GLU A 94 1.98 12.84 -7.40
CA GLU A 94 1.06 12.13 -8.30
C GLU A 94 -0.11 11.56 -7.48
N ILE A 95 -1.30 11.53 -8.07
CA ILE A 95 -2.51 10.95 -7.51
C ILE A 95 -3.19 10.12 -8.60
N THR A 96 -3.39 8.84 -8.35
CA THR A 96 -4.00 7.90 -9.32
C THR A 96 -4.71 6.77 -8.58
N PRO A 97 -5.79 6.19 -9.12
CA PRO A 97 -6.45 5.04 -8.48
C PRO A 97 -5.72 3.71 -8.69
N TYR A 98 -4.81 3.64 -9.64
CA TYR A 98 -4.09 2.43 -10.05
C TYR A 98 -2.76 2.82 -10.70
N LYS A 99 -1.72 2.03 -10.46
CA LYS A 99 -0.41 2.26 -11.08
C LYS A 99 0.36 0.97 -11.27
N GLU A 100 1.05 0.89 -12.39
CA GLU A 100 2.01 -0.17 -12.68
C GLU A 100 3.42 0.44 -12.66
N ILE A 101 4.33 -0.22 -11.97
CA ILE A 101 5.71 0.22 -11.85
C ILE A 101 6.67 -0.94 -11.98
N THR A 102 7.94 -0.63 -12.18
CA THR A 102 9.04 -1.57 -12.02
C THR A 102 9.92 -1.12 -10.86
N ASP A 103 10.21 -2.01 -9.93
CA ASP A 103 11.18 -1.79 -8.86
C ASP A 103 12.30 -2.81 -8.95
N ASN A 104 13.50 -2.44 -8.50
CA ASN A 104 14.68 -3.29 -8.56
C ASN A 104 15.18 -3.61 -7.15
N PHE A 105 15.34 -4.88 -6.84
CA PHE A 105 16.15 -5.29 -5.72
C PHE A 105 16.96 -6.56 -6.05
N ASN A 106 18.13 -6.71 -5.42
CA ASN A 106 19.08 -7.79 -5.69
C ASN A 106 19.45 -7.95 -7.18
N GLY A 107 19.46 -6.83 -7.94
CA GLY A 107 19.80 -6.83 -9.38
C GLY A 107 18.68 -7.35 -10.29
N MET A 108 17.52 -7.68 -9.77
CA MET A 108 16.34 -8.13 -10.52
C MET A 108 15.25 -7.07 -10.56
N ASN A 109 14.64 -6.92 -11.73
CA ASN A 109 13.47 -6.07 -11.92
C ASN A 109 12.21 -6.83 -11.55
N HIS A 110 11.37 -6.23 -10.72
CA HIS A 110 10.08 -6.72 -10.33
C HIS A 110 9.00 -5.76 -10.82
N ASN A 111 8.07 -6.27 -11.63
CA ASN A 111 6.92 -5.49 -12.06
C ASN A 111 5.81 -5.61 -11.01
N ILE A 112 5.21 -4.47 -10.66
CA ILE A 112 4.31 -4.35 -9.52
C ILE A 112 3.05 -3.61 -9.95
N VAL A 113 1.91 -4.16 -9.56
CA VAL A 113 0.61 -3.49 -9.62
C VAL A 113 0.31 -2.89 -8.25
N LEU A 114 0.04 -1.60 -8.21
CA LEU A 114 -0.36 -0.84 -7.04
C LEU A 114 -1.83 -0.49 -7.14
N CYS A 115 -2.62 -0.97 -6.20
CA CYS A 115 -4.03 -0.61 -6.03
C CYS A 115 -4.36 -0.63 -4.54
N HIS A 116 -5.24 0.27 -4.10
CA HIS A 116 -5.70 0.24 -2.71
C HIS A 116 -6.41 -1.06 -2.35
N TYR A 117 -7.25 -1.55 -3.26
CA TYR A 117 -8.04 -2.76 -3.04
C TYR A 117 -7.26 -4.04 -3.37
N PRO A 118 -7.49 -5.16 -2.65
CA PRO A 118 -6.96 -6.47 -3.01
C PRO A 118 -7.65 -6.99 -4.28
N ILE A 119 -6.92 -7.00 -5.39
CA ILE A 119 -7.40 -7.51 -6.68
C ILE A 119 -7.01 -8.99 -6.77
N LEU A 120 -7.97 -9.86 -7.09
CA LEU A 120 -7.69 -11.29 -7.21
C LEU A 120 -7.01 -11.64 -8.54
N PHE A 121 -7.36 -10.93 -9.63
CA PHE A 121 -6.78 -11.11 -10.95
C PHE A 121 -6.30 -9.76 -11.49
N TRP A 122 -4.99 -9.48 -11.36
CA TRP A 122 -4.37 -8.25 -11.81
C TRP A 122 -3.61 -8.42 -13.14
N ASN A 123 -3.23 -7.34 -13.76
CA ASN A 123 -2.52 -7.35 -15.04
C ASN A 123 -1.19 -8.12 -14.93
N ASN A 124 -0.94 -9.01 -15.90
CA ASN A 124 0.25 -9.85 -15.99
C ASN A 124 0.56 -10.71 -14.74
N GLN A 125 -0.42 -11.01 -13.89
CA GLN A 125 -0.30 -11.92 -12.76
C GLN A 125 0.34 -13.27 -13.18
N HIS A 126 -0.12 -13.83 -14.29
CA HIS A 126 0.40 -15.08 -14.87
C HIS A 126 1.84 -14.98 -15.38
N LYS A 127 2.41 -13.76 -15.46
CA LYS A 127 3.82 -13.48 -15.78
C LYS A 127 4.65 -13.15 -14.53
N GLY A 128 4.12 -13.38 -13.34
CA GLY A 128 4.81 -13.16 -12.07
C GLY A 128 4.83 -11.70 -11.59
N TRP A 129 3.97 -10.81 -12.14
CA TRP A 129 3.81 -9.48 -11.58
C TRP A 129 3.25 -9.56 -10.17
N ILE A 130 3.76 -8.72 -9.29
CA ILE A 130 3.39 -8.65 -7.88
C ILE A 130 2.26 -7.65 -7.69
N HIS A 131 1.33 -7.93 -6.78
CA HIS A 131 0.32 -6.96 -6.37
C HIS A 131 0.59 -6.45 -4.95
N LEU A 132 0.64 -5.12 -4.75
CA LEU A 132 0.65 -4.50 -3.43
C LEU A 132 -0.67 -3.79 -3.20
N TYR A 133 -1.26 -3.97 -2.00
CA TYR A 133 -2.58 -3.47 -1.66
C TYR A 133 -2.70 -3.09 -0.18
N GLY A 134 -3.79 -2.42 0.17
CA GLY A 134 -4.22 -2.09 1.53
C GLY A 134 -5.66 -2.52 1.80
N HIS A 135 -6.48 -1.60 2.37
CA HIS A 135 -7.93 -1.68 2.55
C HIS A 135 -8.42 -2.71 3.58
N VAL A 136 -8.02 -3.94 3.46
CA VAL A 136 -8.56 -5.04 4.29
C VAL A 136 -7.91 -5.14 5.68
N HIS A 137 -6.98 -4.29 6.02
CA HIS A 137 -6.32 -4.24 7.33
C HIS A 137 -5.84 -5.63 7.82
N LYS A 138 -5.82 -5.86 9.13
CA LYS A 138 -5.62 -7.18 9.76
C LYS A 138 -6.98 -7.78 10.13
N SER A 139 -7.78 -8.15 9.12
CA SER A 139 -9.18 -8.56 9.29
C SER A 139 -9.47 -9.98 8.79
N ASN A 140 -10.70 -10.44 9.01
CA ASN A 140 -11.18 -11.68 8.41
C ASN A 140 -11.25 -11.61 6.88
N GLU A 141 -11.47 -10.42 6.31
CA GLU A 141 -11.46 -10.21 4.85
C GLU A 141 -10.06 -10.44 4.29
N TRP A 142 -9.01 -10.00 5.00
CA TRP A 142 -7.63 -10.31 4.63
C TRP A 142 -7.36 -11.81 4.64
N GLN A 143 -7.84 -12.52 5.68
CA GLN A 143 -7.69 -13.97 5.72
C GLN A 143 -8.43 -14.64 4.54
N LYS A 144 -9.64 -14.18 4.25
CA LYS A 144 -10.41 -14.70 3.12
C LYS A 144 -9.74 -14.44 1.77
N TYR A 145 -9.16 -13.27 1.59
CA TYR A 145 -8.38 -12.95 0.39
C TYR A 145 -7.19 -13.90 0.23
N LYS A 146 -6.45 -14.21 1.30
CA LYS A 146 -5.33 -15.17 1.26
C LYS A 146 -5.79 -16.57 0.84
N GLU A 147 -6.94 -17.02 1.33
CA GLU A 147 -7.54 -18.32 0.91
C GLU A 147 -7.86 -18.32 -0.59
N CYS A 148 -8.54 -17.27 -1.10
CA CYS A 148 -8.85 -17.15 -2.52
C CYS A 148 -7.58 -17.10 -3.39
N LEU A 149 -6.53 -16.43 -2.93
CA LEU A 149 -5.25 -16.37 -3.65
C LEU A 149 -4.56 -17.74 -3.67
N ALA A 150 -4.68 -18.53 -2.60
CA ALA A 150 -4.18 -19.92 -2.57
C ALA A 150 -4.92 -20.81 -3.57
N ASP A 151 -6.24 -20.64 -3.72
CA ASP A 151 -7.03 -21.35 -4.73
C ASP A 151 -6.59 -20.99 -6.16
N VAL A 152 -6.32 -19.69 -6.42
CA VAL A 152 -5.75 -19.24 -7.71
C VAL A 152 -4.38 -19.86 -7.96
N ASN A 153 -3.53 -19.95 -6.96
CA ASN A 153 -2.21 -20.57 -7.08
C ASN A 153 -2.31 -22.08 -7.32
N SER A 154 -3.26 -22.77 -6.70
CA SER A 154 -3.53 -24.18 -6.96
C SER A 154 -3.96 -24.40 -8.42
N TYR A 155 -4.81 -23.51 -8.97
CA TYR A 155 -5.20 -23.55 -10.37
C TYR A 155 -4.01 -23.33 -11.32
N PHE A 156 -3.07 -22.42 -11.00
CA PHE A 156 -1.88 -22.21 -11.82
C PHE A 156 -0.94 -23.42 -11.79
N ALA A 157 -0.76 -24.04 -10.62
CA ALA A 157 0.02 -25.29 -10.50
C ALA A 157 -0.59 -26.43 -11.32
N ASP A 158 -1.93 -26.59 -11.33
CA ASP A 158 -2.61 -27.60 -12.17
C ASP A 158 -2.40 -27.32 -13.66
N ARG A 159 -2.37 -26.06 -14.09
CA ARG A 159 -2.04 -25.71 -15.49
C ARG A 159 -0.62 -26.10 -15.87
N GLU A 160 0.35 -25.89 -14.99
CA GLU A 160 1.74 -26.29 -15.20
C GLU A 160 1.85 -27.81 -15.39
N LEU A 161 1.17 -28.60 -14.56
CA LEU A 161 1.08 -30.07 -14.70
C LEU A 161 0.46 -30.49 -16.04
N LYS A 162 -0.39 -29.65 -16.65
CA LYS A 162 -0.99 -29.87 -17.97
C LYS A 162 -0.11 -29.40 -19.14
N GLY A 163 1.14 -29.04 -18.87
CA GLY A 163 2.13 -28.69 -19.90
C GLY A 163 2.12 -27.22 -20.33
N TYR A 164 1.44 -26.35 -19.58
CA TYR A 164 1.59 -24.91 -19.75
C TYR A 164 2.87 -24.48 -19.01
N THR A 165 3.88 -24.03 -19.74
CA THR A 165 5.13 -23.50 -19.18
C THR A 165 4.92 -22.08 -18.64
N ASP A 166 5.73 -21.72 -17.62
CA ASP A 166 5.81 -20.36 -17.07
C ASP A 166 4.50 -19.84 -16.42
N CYS A 167 3.94 -20.62 -15.50
CA CYS A 167 2.83 -20.18 -14.65
C CYS A 167 3.32 -19.86 -13.23
N PRO A 168 4.03 -18.72 -13.01
CA PRO A 168 4.52 -18.38 -11.68
C PRO A 168 3.34 -18.16 -10.72
N GLN A 169 3.57 -18.50 -9.46
CA GLN A 169 2.57 -18.25 -8.42
C GLN A 169 2.23 -16.76 -8.31
N ALA A 170 0.96 -16.48 -8.16
CA ALA A 170 0.46 -15.14 -7.88
C ALA A 170 0.95 -14.66 -6.52
N LYS A 171 1.56 -13.48 -6.47
CA LYS A 171 2.15 -12.88 -5.27
C LYS A 171 1.47 -11.55 -4.98
N ALA A 172 0.74 -11.47 -3.88
CA ALA A 172 0.10 -10.24 -3.44
C ALA A 172 0.38 -9.99 -1.96
N TYR A 173 0.67 -8.74 -1.59
CA TYR A 173 1.09 -8.37 -0.25
C TYR A 173 0.30 -7.18 0.28
N ASN A 174 -0.18 -7.31 1.52
CA ASN A 174 -0.81 -6.23 2.26
C ASN A 174 0.26 -5.31 2.87
N VAL A 175 0.23 -4.04 2.47
CA VAL A 175 1.17 -3.02 2.96
C VAL A 175 0.54 -2.08 3.99
N GLY A 176 -0.56 -2.50 4.61
CA GLY A 176 -1.25 -1.73 5.66
C GLY A 176 -0.35 -1.36 6.83
N ALA A 177 -0.32 -0.09 7.18
CA ALA A 177 0.60 0.48 8.18
C ALA A 177 0.60 -0.26 9.52
N MET A 178 -0.56 -0.77 9.96
CA MET A 178 -0.72 -1.53 11.22
C MET A 178 0.06 -2.85 11.23
N LEU A 179 0.34 -3.45 10.07
CA LEU A 179 1.12 -4.69 9.96
C LEU A 179 2.62 -4.44 10.12
N TRP A 180 3.06 -3.21 9.90
CA TRP A 180 4.44 -2.81 9.79
C TRP A 180 4.87 -1.79 10.86
N ASN A 181 4.15 -1.74 11.97
CA ASN A 181 4.38 -0.76 13.04
C ASN A 181 4.51 0.68 12.50
N TYR A 182 3.60 1.04 11.56
CA TYR A 182 3.55 2.37 10.92
C TYR A 182 4.87 2.82 10.28
N THR A 183 5.61 1.87 9.70
CA THR A 183 6.89 2.11 9.02
C THR A 183 6.76 1.75 7.55
N PRO A 184 7.04 2.64 6.60
CA PRO A 184 7.12 2.29 5.19
C PRO A 184 8.14 1.16 4.96
N ARG A 185 7.88 0.27 4.00
CA ARG A 185 8.72 -0.88 3.70
C ARG A 185 9.20 -0.87 2.25
N THR A 186 10.39 -1.37 2.02
CA THR A 186 10.88 -1.66 0.69
C THR A 186 10.25 -2.93 0.13
N LEU A 187 10.26 -3.10 -1.19
CA LEU A 187 9.77 -4.33 -1.82
C LEU A 187 10.46 -5.57 -1.27
N LYS A 188 11.77 -5.50 -1.04
CA LYS A 188 12.55 -6.58 -0.44
C LYS A 188 11.99 -7.01 0.91
N GLU A 189 11.84 -6.06 1.84
CA GLU A 189 11.31 -6.33 3.18
C GLU A 189 9.90 -6.93 3.12
N ILE A 190 9.05 -6.44 2.20
CA ILE A 190 7.68 -6.96 2.01
C ILE A 190 7.70 -8.41 1.55
N MET A 191 8.55 -8.76 0.58
CA MET A 191 8.61 -10.11 0.02
C MET A 191 9.29 -11.12 0.96
N GLU A 192 10.20 -10.68 1.80
CA GLU A 192 10.91 -11.53 2.77
C GLU A 192 10.11 -11.73 4.07
N ALA A 193 9.07 -10.94 4.31
CA ALA A 193 8.23 -11.08 5.49
C ALA A 193 7.21 -12.21 5.31
N ASN A 194 7.15 -13.08 6.31
CA ASN A 194 6.12 -14.13 6.41
C ASN A 194 4.85 -13.57 7.10
N LEU A 195 4.09 -12.71 6.40
CA LEU A 195 2.83 -12.14 6.88
C LEU A 195 1.61 -12.91 6.37
#